data_96a34837e3602a6897497b5d4ab6c08a
#
_entry.id   96a34837e3602a6897497b5d4ab6c08a
#
_cell.length_a   1.000
_cell.length_b   1.000
_cell.length_c   1.000
_cell.angle_alpha   90.00
_cell.angle_beta   90.00
_cell.angle_gamma   90.00
#
_symmetry.space_group_name_H-M   'P 1'
#
loop_
_entity.id
_entity.type
_entity.pdbx_description
1 polymer ?
#
loop_
_entity_poly.entity_id
_entity_poly.type
_entity_poly.pdbx_seq_one_letter_code
_entity_poly.pdbx_strand_id
1 'polypeptide(L)'
;MRVVILGSGRGSNAEAILKAEQEGRLGGARVVQIFSDQPAARILELGARFGVPAQFLDPGPFKTKFDEAGETRYLETLQACQPGLIVLAGFMRILKPRFVGTFPQTIINLHPSLLPCFPGLDAIGQAWRRGVKVTGRDPQSDQRLPPPPARRSRESVHPGWPWWFPTRV
;
A
#
# COMPACT_ATOMS: atom_id res chain seq x y z
N MET A 1 -4.85 -11.25 16.05
CA MET A 1 -5.46 -10.40 14.97
C MET A 1 -5.21 -11.09 13.64
N ARG A 2 -6.22 -11.17 12.77
CA ARG A 2 -6.13 -11.77 11.42
C ARG A 2 -5.60 -10.74 10.43
N VAL A 3 -4.53 -11.07 9.71
CA VAL A 3 -3.91 -10.19 8.71
C VAL A 3 -4.11 -10.78 7.32
N VAL A 4 -4.56 -9.97 6.38
CA VAL A 4 -4.62 -10.31 4.95
C VAL A 4 -3.64 -9.42 4.20
N ILE A 5 -2.87 -9.99 3.30
CA ILE A 5 -1.89 -9.25 2.49
C ILE A 5 -2.35 -9.19 1.04
N LEU A 6 -2.34 -7.98 0.47
CA LEU A 6 -2.55 -7.75 -0.96
C LEU A 6 -1.24 -7.29 -1.61
N GLY A 7 -0.87 -7.88 -2.74
CA GLY A 7 0.34 -7.47 -3.46
C GLY A 7 0.34 -7.86 -4.93
N SER A 8 1.00 -7.06 -5.76
CA SER A 8 1.00 -7.22 -7.23
C SER A 8 2.33 -7.74 -7.79
N GLY A 9 3.35 -7.94 -6.97
CA GLY A 9 4.71 -8.15 -7.47
C GLY A 9 5.53 -9.20 -6.73
N ARG A 10 6.81 -8.87 -6.48
CA ARG A 10 7.79 -9.80 -5.87
C ARG A 10 7.47 -10.25 -4.45
N GLY A 11 6.75 -9.43 -3.69
CA GLY A 11 6.33 -9.79 -2.34
C GLY A 11 7.40 -9.58 -1.25
N SER A 12 8.45 -8.80 -1.47
CA SER A 12 9.51 -8.59 -0.47
C SER A 12 8.99 -8.03 0.87
N ASN A 13 8.00 -7.14 0.84
CA ASN A 13 7.37 -6.64 2.05
C ASN A 13 6.52 -7.72 2.73
N ALA A 14 5.78 -8.52 1.94
CA ALA A 14 5.01 -9.65 2.46
C ALA A 14 5.93 -10.70 3.11
N GLU A 15 7.06 -11.03 2.47
CA GLU A 15 8.06 -11.95 3.01
C GLU A 15 8.62 -11.46 4.35
N ALA A 16 8.91 -10.16 4.47
CA ALA A 16 9.38 -9.58 5.72
C ALA A 16 8.34 -9.71 6.86
N ILE A 17 7.05 -9.52 6.54
CA ILE A 17 5.96 -9.69 7.49
C ILE A 17 5.84 -11.16 7.92
N LEU A 18 5.89 -12.09 6.97
CA LEU A 18 5.80 -13.53 7.24
C LEU A 18 6.98 -14.04 8.10
N LYS A 19 8.19 -13.55 7.83
CA LYS A 19 9.37 -13.84 8.70
C LYS A 19 9.18 -13.28 10.10
N ALA A 20 8.69 -12.07 10.22
CA ALA A 20 8.40 -11.46 11.52
C ALA A 20 7.33 -12.22 12.30
N GLU A 21 6.35 -12.83 11.62
CA GLU A 21 5.36 -13.70 12.23
C GLU A 21 6.02 -14.98 12.79
N GLN A 22 6.85 -15.67 11.98
CA GLN A 22 7.56 -16.88 12.41
C GLN A 22 8.50 -16.62 13.61
N GLU A 23 9.08 -15.42 13.67
CA GLU A 23 9.93 -14.98 14.77
C GLU A 23 9.14 -14.48 16.00
N GLY A 24 7.81 -14.54 15.98
CA GLY A 24 6.95 -14.10 17.08
C GLY A 24 6.89 -12.57 17.28
N ARG A 25 7.37 -11.77 16.32
CA ARG A 25 7.48 -10.31 16.42
C ARG A 25 6.20 -9.55 16.05
N LEU A 26 5.10 -10.23 15.71
CA LEU A 26 3.83 -9.60 15.34
C LEU A 26 2.82 -9.51 16.49
N GLY A 27 3.23 -9.73 17.75
CA GLY A 27 2.35 -9.56 18.91
C GLY A 27 1.06 -10.40 18.85
N GLY A 28 1.11 -11.62 18.29
CA GLY A 28 -0.04 -12.51 18.14
C GLY A 28 -0.92 -12.21 16.90
N ALA A 29 -0.51 -11.29 16.03
CA ALA A 29 -1.13 -11.16 14.70
C ALA A 29 -0.68 -12.32 13.80
N ARG A 30 -1.60 -12.83 12.96
CA ARG A 30 -1.36 -13.95 12.05
C ARG A 30 -1.79 -13.59 10.63
N VAL A 31 -0.92 -13.85 9.66
CA VAL A 31 -1.25 -13.78 8.24
C VAL A 31 -2.10 -14.98 7.87
N VAL A 32 -3.33 -14.74 7.52
CA VAL A 32 -4.31 -15.80 7.22
C VAL A 32 -4.53 -15.99 5.72
N GLN A 33 -4.15 -15.01 4.90
CA GLN A 33 -4.35 -15.07 3.47
C GLN A 33 -3.46 -14.07 2.73
N ILE A 34 -3.00 -14.46 1.55
CA ILE A 34 -2.30 -13.60 0.59
C ILE A 34 -3.12 -13.59 -0.71
N PHE A 35 -3.38 -12.40 -1.24
CA PHE A 35 -3.99 -12.24 -2.57
C PHE A 35 -3.08 -11.44 -3.50
N SER A 36 -3.12 -11.81 -4.77
CA SER A 36 -2.51 -11.00 -5.83
C SER A 36 -3.50 -10.73 -6.95
N ASP A 37 -3.42 -9.54 -7.51
CA ASP A 37 -4.13 -9.13 -8.72
C ASP A 37 -3.38 -9.52 -10.02
N GLN A 38 -2.27 -10.26 -9.86
CA GLN A 38 -1.43 -10.75 -10.97
C GLN A 38 -1.24 -12.25 -10.82
N PRO A 39 -1.64 -13.08 -11.81
CA PRO A 39 -1.61 -14.54 -11.69
C PRO A 39 -0.18 -15.10 -11.60
N ALA A 40 0.80 -14.41 -12.18
CA ALA A 40 2.21 -14.80 -12.14
C ALA A 40 3.04 -14.04 -11.10
N ALA A 41 2.42 -13.38 -10.14
CA ALA A 41 3.14 -12.63 -9.12
C ALA A 41 3.89 -13.55 -8.15
N ARG A 42 5.18 -13.29 -7.94
CA ARG A 42 6.02 -14.08 -7.02
C ARG A 42 5.53 -14.05 -5.57
N ILE A 43 4.77 -13.07 -5.18
CA ILE A 43 4.16 -13.03 -3.84
C ILE A 43 3.31 -14.29 -3.56
N LEU A 44 2.73 -14.92 -4.58
CA LEU A 44 1.94 -16.14 -4.44
C LEU A 44 2.79 -17.35 -4.03
N GLU A 45 4.07 -17.38 -4.42
CA GLU A 45 5.02 -18.44 -4.05
C GLU A 45 5.30 -18.46 -2.53
N LEU A 46 5.10 -17.30 -1.87
CA LEU A 46 5.27 -17.20 -0.42
C LEU A 46 4.26 -18.07 0.34
N GLY A 47 3.08 -18.30 -0.24
CA GLY A 47 2.08 -19.17 0.35
C GLY A 47 2.62 -20.55 0.69
N ALA A 48 3.23 -21.22 -0.30
CA ALA A 48 3.83 -22.54 -0.12
C ALA A 48 5.04 -22.51 0.85
N ARG A 49 5.86 -21.44 0.78
CA ARG A 49 7.07 -21.31 1.62
C ARG A 49 6.76 -21.09 3.11
N PHE A 50 5.68 -20.40 3.42
CA PHE A 50 5.32 -20.00 4.78
C PHE A 50 4.07 -20.71 5.34
N GLY A 51 3.47 -21.61 4.56
CA GLY A 51 2.27 -22.34 4.97
C GLY A 51 1.01 -21.47 5.07
N VAL A 52 0.93 -20.40 4.28
CA VAL A 52 -0.20 -19.46 4.25
C VAL A 52 -0.95 -19.61 2.93
N PRO A 53 -2.27 -19.72 2.93
CA PRO A 53 -3.05 -19.72 1.68
C PRO A 53 -2.73 -18.49 0.83
N ALA A 54 -2.41 -18.69 -0.45
CA ALA A 54 -2.11 -17.63 -1.39
C ALA A 54 -2.77 -17.90 -2.73
N GLN A 55 -3.48 -16.90 -3.27
CA GLN A 55 -4.18 -17.08 -4.55
C GLN A 55 -4.29 -15.80 -5.35
N PHE A 56 -4.38 -15.97 -6.66
CA PHE A 56 -4.78 -14.91 -7.59
C PHE A 56 -6.26 -14.59 -7.39
N LEU A 57 -6.58 -13.31 -7.38
CA LEU A 57 -7.95 -12.82 -7.37
C LEU A 57 -8.11 -11.82 -8.51
N ASP A 58 -8.99 -12.17 -9.46
CA ASP A 58 -9.18 -11.38 -10.67
C ASP A 58 -9.76 -9.99 -10.37
N PRO A 59 -9.05 -8.92 -10.70
CA PRO A 59 -9.46 -7.54 -10.43
C PRO A 59 -10.32 -6.92 -11.55
N GLY A 60 -10.56 -7.67 -12.64
CA GLY A 60 -11.14 -7.16 -13.87
C GLY A 60 -10.10 -6.67 -14.91
N PRO A 61 -10.54 -6.11 -16.03
CA PRO A 61 -9.71 -5.89 -17.21
C PRO A 61 -8.78 -4.68 -17.13
N PHE A 62 -8.95 -3.80 -16.16
CA PHE A 62 -8.16 -2.57 -16.06
C PHE A 62 -6.82 -2.80 -15.36
N LYS A 63 -5.79 -2.03 -15.73
CA LYS A 63 -4.43 -2.18 -15.15
C LYS A 63 -4.29 -1.65 -13.73
N THR A 64 -4.95 -0.52 -13.41
CA THR A 64 -4.70 0.22 -12.16
C THR A 64 -5.95 0.45 -11.31
N LYS A 65 -7.11 0.01 -11.77
CA LYS A 65 -8.38 0.15 -11.06
C LYS A 65 -9.18 -1.15 -11.14
N PHE A 66 -10.15 -1.30 -10.29
CA PHE A 66 -11.15 -2.35 -10.40
C PHE A 66 -12.27 -1.91 -11.35
N ASP A 67 -12.86 -2.86 -12.08
CA ASP A 67 -14.23 -2.72 -12.54
C ASP A 67 -15.18 -3.00 -11.36
N GLU A 68 -16.47 -2.92 -11.61
CA GLU A 68 -17.47 -3.12 -10.55
C GLU A 68 -17.52 -4.59 -10.06
N ALA A 69 -17.43 -5.53 -10.99
CA ALA A 69 -17.44 -6.96 -10.68
C ALA A 69 -16.18 -7.38 -9.92
N GLY A 70 -15.00 -6.90 -10.35
CA GLY A 70 -13.74 -7.16 -9.66
C GLY A 70 -13.71 -6.55 -8.26
N GLU A 71 -14.17 -5.31 -8.10
CA GLU A 71 -14.27 -4.70 -6.78
C GLU A 71 -15.19 -5.50 -5.84
N THR A 72 -16.36 -5.89 -6.32
CA THR A 72 -17.32 -6.68 -5.53
C THR A 72 -16.69 -8.02 -5.12
N ARG A 73 -16.05 -8.73 -6.06
CA ARG A 73 -15.35 -9.99 -5.78
C ARG A 73 -14.29 -9.83 -4.69
N TYR A 74 -13.48 -8.74 -4.74
CA TYR A 74 -12.50 -8.46 -3.71
C TYR A 74 -13.14 -8.18 -2.36
N LEU A 75 -14.20 -7.36 -2.33
CA LEU A 75 -14.90 -7.03 -1.08
C LEU A 75 -15.48 -8.28 -0.41
N GLU A 76 -16.19 -9.11 -1.15
CA GLU A 76 -16.79 -10.36 -0.63
C GLU A 76 -15.72 -11.34 -0.14
N THR A 77 -14.66 -11.53 -0.94
CA THR A 77 -13.56 -12.44 -0.58
C THR A 77 -12.82 -11.96 0.68
N LEU A 78 -12.55 -10.68 0.79
CA LEU A 78 -11.88 -10.11 1.96
C LEU A 78 -12.77 -10.16 3.20
N GLN A 79 -14.08 -9.87 3.07
CA GLN A 79 -15.03 -9.98 4.18
C GLN A 79 -15.10 -11.41 4.72
N ALA A 80 -15.10 -12.41 3.83
CA ALA A 80 -15.08 -13.82 4.22
C ALA A 80 -13.82 -14.20 5.02
N CYS A 81 -12.69 -13.52 4.79
CA CYS A 81 -11.48 -13.70 5.57
C CYS A 81 -11.55 -13.09 6.98
N GLN A 82 -12.52 -12.22 7.27
CA GLN A 82 -12.67 -11.49 8.54
C GLN A 82 -11.36 -10.82 8.98
N PRO A 83 -10.77 -9.93 8.17
CA PRO A 83 -9.49 -9.32 8.49
C PRO A 83 -9.62 -8.31 9.61
N GLY A 84 -8.73 -8.39 10.60
CA GLY A 84 -8.48 -7.28 11.52
C GLY A 84 -7.48 -6.28 10.94
N LEU A 85 -6.73 -6.68 9.89
CA LEU A 85 -5.81 -5.81 9.17
C LEU A 85 -5.64 -6.29 7.73
N ILE A 86 -5.71 -5.35 6.78
CA ILE A 86 -5.37 -5.55 5.37
C ILE A 86 -4.11 -4.76 5.07
N VAL A 87 -3.04 -5.44 4.63
CA VAL A 87 -1.76 -4.83 4.31
C VAL A 87 -1.58 -4.77 2.80
N LEU A 88 -1.46 -3.56 2.25
CA LEU A 88 -1.11 -3.34 0.85
C LEU A 88 0.42 -3.40 0.71
N ALA A 89 0.95 -4.58 0.38
CA ALA A 89 2.39 -4.84 0.25
C ALA A 89 2.86 -4.71 -1.21
N GLY A 90 2.85 -3.50 -1.74
CA GLY A 90 3.12 -3.25 -3.15
C GLY A 90 1.93 -3.65 -4.05
N PHE A 91 0.74 -3.38 -3.59
CA PHE A 91 -0.49 -3.56 -4.36
C PHE A 91 -0.68 -2.36 -5.30
N MET A 92 -0.80 -2.61 -6.61
CA MET A 92 -0.73 -1.58 -7.65
C MET A 92 -2.10 -1.11 -8.14
N ARG A 93 -3.13 -1.29 -7.33
CA ARG A 93 -4.49 -0.85 -7.67
C ARG A 93 -4.96 0.27 -6.77
N ILE A 94 -5.70 1.20 -7.38
CA ILE A 94 -6.36 2.29 -6.67
C ILE A 94 -7.62 1.73 -6.02
N LEU A 95 -7.70 1.84 -4.71
CA LEU A 95 -8.89 1.50 -3.94
C LEU A 95 -9.89 2.66 -4.03
N LYS A 96 -11.13 2.34 -4.37
CA LYS A 96 -12.22 3.31 -4.44
C LYS A 96 -12.80 3.58 -3.05
N PRO A 97 -13.56 4.68 -2.87
CA PRO A 97 -14.20 5.00 -1.58
C PRO A 97 -15.07 3.87 -1.02
N ARG A 98 -15.78 3.11 -1.88
CA ARG A 98 -16.55 1.94 -1.48
C ARG A 98 -15.68 0.88 -0.81
N PHE A 99 -14.50 0.60 -1.39
CA PHE A 99 -13.57 -0.39 -0.84
C PHE A 99 -13.05 0.06 0.54
N VAL A 100 -12.56 1.28 0.65
CA VAL A 100 -12.04 1.84 1.90
C VAL A 100 -13.14 1.94 2.96
N GLY A 101 -14.34 2.36 2.58
CA GLY A 101 -15.49 2.46 3.48
C GLY A 101 -16.00 1.12 4.01
N THR A 102 -15.74 0.01 3.28
CA THR A 102 -16.10 -1.35 3.73
C THR A 102 -15.16 -1.85 4.85
N PHE A 103 -13.92 -1.37 4.89
CA PHE A 103 -12.91 -1.78 5.87
C PHE A 103 -12.36 -0.58 6.64
N PRO A 104 -13.17 0.13 7.44
CA PRO A 104 -12.75 1.34 8.12
C PRO A 104 -11.62 1.05 9.11
N GLN A 105 -10.55 1.84 9.06
CA GLN A 105 -9.35 1.72 9.93
C GLN A 105 -8.63 0.35 9.87
N THR A 106 -8.93 -0.45 8.85
CA THR A 106 -8.40 -1.82 8.74
C THR A 106 -7.31 -1.91 7.68
N ILE A 107 -7.17 -0.92 6.78
CA ILE A 107 -6.23 -0.97 5.67
C ILE A 107 -4.98 -0.13 5.99
N ILE A 108 -3.80 -0.71 5.76
CA ILE A 108 -2.54 0.02 5.76
C ILE A 108 -1.81 -0.19 4.44
N ASN A 109 -1.17 0.87 3.93
CA ASN A 109 -0.35 0.84 2.74
C ASN A 109 1.13 1.12 3.08
N LEU A 110 2.04 0.40 2.44
CA LEU A 110 3.48 0.64 2.54
C LEU A 110 3.93 1.47 1.35
N HIS A 111 3.89 2.81 1.49
CA HIS A 111 4.33 3.71 0.42
C HIS A 111 5.83 3.97 0.48
N PRO A 112 6.58 3.88 -0.64
CA PRO A 112 8.04 4.02 -0.65
C PRO A 112 8.51 5.49 -0.71
N SER A 113 7.81 6.42 -0.06
CA SER A 113 8.23 7.80 0.15
C SER A 113 7.62 8.38 1.43
N LEU A 114 8.17 9.49 1.90
CA LEU A 114 7.58 10.27 2.98
C LEU A 114 6.47 11.15 2.40
N LEU A 115 5.24 10.72 2.51
CA LEU A 115 4.10 11.46 2.00
C LEU A 115 3.92 12.78 2.80
N PRO A 116 3.45 13.86 2.15
CA PRO A 116 2.86 13.94 0.81
C PRO A 116 3.85 14.02 -0.36
N CYS A 117 5.16 13.82 -0.10
CA CYS A 117 6.18 13.86 -1.15
C CYS A 117 6.11 12.61 -2.04
N PHE A 118 6.27 12.80 -3.35
CA PHE A 118 6.38 11.72 -4.35
C PHE A 118 5.23 10.70 -4.32
N PRO A 119 3.97 11.15 -4.43
CA PRO A 119 2.82 10.27 -4.44
C PRO A 119 2.74 9.46 -5.74
N GLY A 120 2.02 8.34 -5.70
CA GLY A 120 1.74 7.51 -6.86
C GLY A 120 2.87 6.55 -7.23
N LEU A 121 2.95 6.22 -8.52
CA LEU A 121 3.91 5.24 -9.04
C LEU A 121 5.32 5.82 -9.08
N ASP A 122 6.32 4.92 -8.95
CA ASP A 122 7.75 5.24 -9.04
C ASP A 122 8.21 6.36 -8.08
N ALA A 123 7.72 6.34 -6.85
CA ALA A 123 8.10 7.32 -5.83
C ALA A 123 9.62 7.40 -5.62
N ILE A 124 10.32 6.27 -5.67
CA ILE A 124 11.79 6.21 -5.55
C ILE A 124 12.46 6.94 -6.73
N GLY A 125 12.03 6.66 -7.96
CA GLY A 125 12.54 7.35 -9.15
C GLY A 125 12.20 8.84 -9.17
N GLN A 126 11.03 9.22 -8.66
CA GLN A 126 10.68 10.62 -8.50
C GLN A 126 11.63 11.32 -7.51
N ALA A 127 11.91 10.70 -6.37
CA ALA A 127 12.84 11.21 -5.36
C ALA A 127 14.26 11.35 -5.93
N TRP A 128 14.74 10.33 -6.65
CA TRP A 128 16.04 10.34 -7.32
C TRP A 128 16.17 11.47 -8.34
N ARG A 129 15.20 11.60 -9.25
CA ARG A 129 15.22 12.66 -10.28
C ARG A 129 15.16 14.08 -9.70
N ARG A 130 14.63 14.24 -8.49
CA ARG A 130 14.61 15.52 -7.78
C ARG A 130 15.81 15.76 -6.88
N GLY A 131 16.74 14.80 -6.80
CA GLY A 131 17.98 14.94 -6.05
C GLY A 131 17.77 15.11 -4.55
N VAL A 132 16.70 14.57 -3.97
CA VAL A 132 16.49 14.65 -2.52
C VAL A 132 17.52 13.82 -1.78
N LYS A 133 18.02 14.36 -0.67
CA LYS A 133 19.03 13.69 0.15
C LYS A 133 18.45 12.68 1.13
N VAL A 134 17.16 12.82 1.46
CA VAL A 134 16.45 11.96 2.41
C VAL A 134 15.14 11.50 1.79
N THR A 135 14.88 10.23 1.82
CA THR A 135 13.58 9.61 1.52
C THR A 135 13.32 8.49 2.51
N GLY A 136 12.11 7.98 2.56
CA GLY A 136 11.74 6.95 3.51
C GLY A 136 10.55 6.14 3.06
N ARG A 137 10.01 5.32 3.95
CA ARG A 137 8.75 4.61 3.76
C ARG A 137 7.73 5.15 4.75
N ASP A 138 6.52 5.40 4.26
CA ASP A 138 5.41 5.84 5.09
C ASP A 138 4.37 4.73 5.22
N PRO A 139 4.15 4.16 6.42
CA PRO A 139 3.02 3.29 6.67
C PRO A 139 1.78 4.16 6.83
N GLN A 140 0.97 4.27 5.79
CA GLN A 140 -0.29 4.99 5.85
C GLN A 140 -1.45 4.08 6.25
N SER A 141 -2.28 4.56 7.17
CA SER A 141 -3.67 4.11 7.26
C SER A 141 -4.47 4.80 6.16
N ASP A 142 -5.15 4.03 5.32
CA ASP A 142 -5.79 4.47 4.07
C ASP A 142 -7.02 5.41 4.25
N GLN A 143 -7.11 6.11 5.37
CA GLN A 143 -8.29 6.90 5.70
C GLN A 143 -8.27 8.36 5.27
N ARG A 144 -7.15 8.89 4.78
CA ARG A 144 -7.12 10.26 4.24
C ARG A 144 -5.92 10.45 3.32
N LEU A 145 -6.04 10.13 2.06
CA LEU A 145 -5.38 10.96 1.09
C LEU A 145 -6.15 12.29 1.10
N PRO A 146 -5.58 13.42 1.52
CA PRO A 146 -6.18 14.70 1.22
C PRO A 146 -6.37 14.76 -0.31
N PRO A 147 -7.44 15.38 -0.81
CA PRO A 147 -7.57 15.60 -2.24
C PRO A 147 -6.28 16.25 -2.73
N PRO A 148 -5.77 15.87 -3.93
CA PRO A 148 -4.58 16.51 -4.47
C PRO A 148 -4.81 18.02 -4.39
N PRO A 149 -3.81 18.80 -3.93
CA PRO A 149 -3.94 20.24 -3.85
C PRO A 149 -4.41 20.72 -5.23
N ALA A 150 -5.48 21.49 -5.26
CA ALA A 150 -5.99 22.10 -6.49
C ALA A 150 -4.77 22.67 -7.22
N ARG A 151 -4.61 22.35 -8.52
CA ARG A 151 -3.55 22.94 -9.34
C ARG A 151 -3.62 24.44 -9.15
N ARG A 152 -2.69 24.99 -8.36
CA ARG A 152 -2.53 26.43 -8.30
C ARG A 152 -2.14 26.88 -9.71
N SER A 153 -3.01 27.64 -10.33
CA SER A 153 -2.65 28.44 -11.49
C SER A 153 -1.34 29.17 -11.18
N ARG A 154 -0.47 29.32 -12.17
CA ARG A 154 0.89 29.88 -12.04
C ARG A 154 0.91 31.37 -11.65
N GLU A 155 0.01 31.85 -10.84
CA GLU A 155 -0.07 33.24 -10.40
C GLU A 155 -0.24 33.26 -8.89
N SER A 156 0.84 33.41 -8.22
CA SER A 156 1.15 34.05 -6.94
C SER A 156 2.28 33.35 -6.22
N VAL A 157 3.49 33.63 -6.63
CA VAL A 157 4.66 33.45 -5.77
C VAL A 157 4.64 34.63 -4.81
N HIS A 158 4.16 34.43 -3.59
CA HIS A 158 4.36 35.43 -2.53
C HIS A 158 5.81 35.35 -2.05
N PRO A 159 6.57 36.46 -2.11
CA PRO A 159 7.90 36.53 -1.50
C PRO A 159 7.72 36.75 0.02
N GLY A 160 7.94 35.73 0.81
CA GLY A 160 7.89 35.93 2.26
C GLY A 160 7.73 34.68 3.12
N TRP A 161 8.47 33.61 2.81
CA TRP A 161 8.67 32.53 3.79
C TRP A 161 10.09 32.59 4.34
N PRO A 162 10.28 32.77 5.67
CA PRO A 162 11.61 32.76 6.27
C PRO A 162 12.16 31.33 6.25
N TRP A 163 13.34 31.19 5.68
CA TRP A 163 14.14 29.96 5.66
C TRP A 163 14.72 29.72 7.06
N TRP A 164 14.15 28.81 7.82
CA TRP A 164 14.77 28.26 9.02
C TRP A 164 15.47 26.94 8.67
N PHE A 165 16.75 27.03 8.34
CA PHE A 165 17.68 25.93 8.50
C PHE A 165 18.57 26.23 9.71
N PRO A 166 18.63 25.40 10.73
CA PRO A 166 19.74 25.45 11.66
C PRO A 166 20.95 24.81 11.00
N THR A 167 21.90 25.64 10.56
CA THR A 167 23.31 25.26 10.39
C THR A 167 23.91 25.06 11.77
N ARG A 168 24.36 23.83 12.10
CA ARG A 168 25.50 23.53 13.02
C ARG A 168 25.79 22.03 12.94
N VAL A 169 26.92 21.73 12.64
CA VAL A 169 28.31 21.41 12.86
C VAL A 169 28.47 19.94 12.61
#